data_e70a84b9a0d81211aa9fa2bb1c0c28a4
#
_entry.id   e70a84b9a0d81211aa9fa2bb1c0c28a4
#
_cell.length_a   1.000
_cell.length_b   1.000
_cell.length_c   1.000
_cell.angle_alpha   90.00
_cell.angle_beta   90.00
_cell.angle_gamma   90.00
#
_symmetry.space_group_name_H-M   'P 1'
#
loop_
_entity.id
_entity.type
_entity.pdbx_description
1 polymer ?
#
loop_
_entity_poly.entity_id
_entity_poly.type
_entity_poly.pdbx_seq_one_letter_code
_entity_poly.pdbx_strand_id
1 'polypeptide(L)'
;IVLCARSLGSRFCVVPYENLKEGRLIRDVPVAGVKNLRELVECLKNPEPYLKREIQEEIPSIINTDMGMDFSDIEGQEGAKRAAEIAVSGFHNLLLIGPPGTGKTMLARRLPTIMPGLGFEEKLELTRIYSIAGLLSREHPLIDERPFRSPHHTSTPQAIAGGGRNPRPGEITLAHKGVLFLDEMPEFSRASLELLRQPMEDKVIQIARASGTYNFPADFMLCAAMNPCPCGYYPDLNRCTCTAGEITHYMGKISRPLL
;
A
#
# COMPACT_ATOMS: atom_id res chain seq x y z
N ILE A 1 11.34 6.60 -15.22
CA ILE A 1 12.31 6.96 -16.31
C ILE A 1 13.59 6.15 -16.13
N VAL A 2 14.30 6.19 -14.99
CA VAL A 2 15.60 5.51 -14.79
C VAL A 2 15.47 3.99 -14.88
N LEU A 3 14.41 3.37 -14.32
CA LEU A 3 14.14 1.94 -14.50
C LEU A 3 13.91 1.55 -15.97
N CYS A 4 13.26 2.41 -16.75
CA CYS A 4 13.10 2.21 -18.19
C CYS A 4 14.46 2.34 -18.92
N ALA A 5 15.29 3.32 -18.55
CA ALA A 5 16.64 3.45 -19.07
C ALA A 5 17.50 2.19 -18.79
N ARG A 6 17.37 1.61 -17.57
CA ARG A 6 17.97 0.33 -17.19
C ARG A 6 17.53 -0.81 -18.13
N SER A 7 16.22 -0.97 -18.32
CA SER A 7 15.69 -2.05 -19.19
C SER A 7 16.08 -1.91 -20.66
N LEU A 8 16.35 -0.68 -21.12
CA LEU A 8 16.80 -0.38 -22.48
C LEU A 8 18.35 -0.44 -22.63
N GLY A 9 19.09 -0.74 -21.57
CA GLY A 9 20.54 -0.76 -21.61
C GLY A 9 21.18 0.61 -21.90
N SER A 10 20.55 1.70 -21.47
CA SER A 10 21.03 3.06 -21.72
C SER A 10 22.36 3.31 -20.99
N ARG A 11 23.29 4.01 -21.64
CA ARG A 11 24.62 4.32 -21.08
C ARG A 11 24.55 5.24 -19.87
N PHE A 12 23.61 6.16 -19.83
CA PHE A 12 23.28 7.03 -18.71
C PHE A 12 21.87 7.61 -18.90
N CYS A 13 21.32 8.18 -17.84
CA CYS A 13 20.00 8.83 -17.84
C CYS A 13 20.15 10.28 -17.38
N VAL A 14 19.44 11.20 -18.03
CA VAL A 14 19.39 12.62 -17.60
C VAL A 14 18.01 12.90 -17.01
N VAL A 15 18.00 13.49 -15.82
CA VAL A 15 16.78 13.86 -15.09
C VAL A 15 16.86 15.30 -14.63
N PRO A 16 15.74 15.97 -14.32
CA PRO A 16 15.77 17.22 -13.58
C PRO A 16 16.58 17.08 -12.30
N TYR A 17 17.33 18.12 -11.93
CA TYR A 17 18.20 18.08 -10.74
C TYR A 17 17.45 17.71 -9.46
N GLU A 18 16.19 18.12 -9.36
CA GLU A 18 15.31 17.81 -8.23
C GLU A 18 15.03 16.30 -8.08
N ASN A 19 15.05 15.55 -9.20
CA ASN A 19 14.84 14.10 -9.23
C ASN A 19 16.15 13.29 -9.17
N LEU A 20 17.30 13.95 -9.01
CA LEU A 20 18.60 13.27 -9.01
C LEU A 20 18.75 12.27 -7.85
N LYS A 21 18.24 12.62 -6.66
CA LYS A 21 18.23 11.73 -5.48
C LYS A 21 17.47 10.44 -5.78
N GLU A 22 16.25 10.55 -6.27
CA GLU A 22 15.40 9.41 -6.67
C GLU A 22 16.06 8.59 -7.79
N GLY A 23 16.58 9.26 -8.81
CA GLY A 23 17.23 8.60 -9.94
C GLY A 23 18.44 7.77 -9.54
N ARG A 24 19.26 8.23 -8.62
CA ARG A 24 20.48 7.55 -8.16
C ARG A 24 20.24 6.38 -7.20
N LEU A 25 19.01 6.16 -6.76
CA LEU A 25 18.66 4.94 -6.04
C LEU A 25 18.88 3.69 -6.91
N ILE A 26 18.78 3.86 -8.23
CA ILE A 26 19.04 2.79 -9.20
C ILE A 26 20.52 2.84 -9.58
N ARG A 27 21.32 1.98 -8.94
CA ARG A 27 22.79 2.00 -9.05
C ARG A 27 23.33 1.52 -10.41
N ASP A 28 22.53 0.77 -11.16
CA ASP A 28 22.95 0.13 -12.42
C ASP A 28 23.01 1.08 -13.60
N VAL A 29 22.45 2.28 -13.49
CA VAL A 29 22.45 3.30 -14.56
C VAL A 29 23.02 4.60 -13.99
N PRO A 30 24.10 5.15 -14.55
CA PRO A 30 24.58 6.46 -14.17
C PRO A 30 23.54 7.55 -14.44
N VAL A 31 23.26 8.40 -13.46
CA VAL A 31 22.24 9.44 -13.56
C VAL A 31 22.85 10.84 -13.43
N ALA A 32 22.59 11.67 -14.41
CA ALA A 32 22.98 13.07 -14.46
C ALA A 32 21.78 13.98 -14.13
N GLY A 33 21.94 14.92 -13.22
CA GLY A 33 20.92 15.91 -12.87
C GLY A 33 21.20 17.27 -13.53
N VAL A 34 20.20 17.81 -14.23
CA VAL A 34 20.30 19.13 -14.91
C VAL A 34 19.20 20.08 -14.42
N LYS A 35 19.53 21.38 -14.28
CA LYS A 35 18.61 22.39 -13.78
C LYS A 35 17.82 23.11 -14.89
N ASN A 36 18.34 23.10 -16.11
CA ASN A 36 17.75 23.78 -17.25
C ASN A 36 18.22 23.20 -18.58
N LEU A 37 17.62 23.64 -19.69
CA LEU A 37 17.95 23.17 -21.04
C LEU A 37 19.39 23.47 -21.45
N ARG A 38 20.01 24.54 -20.97
CA ARG A 38 21.41 24.86 -21.29
C ARG A 38 22.33 23.82 -20.66
N GLU A 39 22.13 23.50 -19.39
CA GLU A 39 22.85 22.41 -18.72
C GLU A 39 22.63 21.06 -19.41
N LEU A 40 21.41 20.79 -19.92
CA LEU A 40 21.12 19.57 -20.69
C LEU A 40 22.02 19.47 -21.93
N VAL A 41 22.11 20.54 -22.71
CA VAL A 41 22.96 20.56 -23.92
C VAL A 41 24.44 20.39 -23.57
N GLU A 42 24.91 21.00 -22.48
CA GLU A 42 26.27 20.85 -21.98
C GLU A 42 26.53 19.42 -21.47
N CYS A 43 25.59 18.85 -20.72
CA CYS A 43 25.66 17.47 -20.24
C CYS A 43 25.73 16.45 -21.38
N LEU A 44 24.95 16.65 -22.46
CA LEU A 44 25.01 15.75 -23.62
C LEU A 44 26.35 15.81 -24.38
N LYS A 45 27.05 16.96 -24.34
CA LYS A 45 28.39 17.12 -24.90
C LYS A 45 29.48 16.54 -23.99
N ASN A 46 29.34 16.73 -22.68
CA ASN A 46 30.29 16.27 -21.66
C ASN A 46 29.54 15.84 -20.41
N PRO A 47 29.16 14.55 -20.28
CA PRO A 47 28.32 14.06 -19.18
C PRO A 47 29.07 13.93 -17.84
N GLU A 48 30.40 13.75 -17.84
CA GLU A 48 31.20 13.44 -16.65
C GLU A 48 30.96 14.37 -15.44
N PRO A 49 30.97 15.73 -15.60
CA PRO A 49 30.74 16.62 -14.48
C PRO A 49 29.35 16.50 -13.85
N TYR A 50 28.34 16.14 -14.67
CA TYR A 50 26.96 16.01 -14.22
C TYR A 50 26.68 14.64 -13.57
N LEU A 51 27.38 13.60 -14.04
CA LEU A 51 27.35 12.25 -13.43
C LEU A 51 28.00 12.24 -12.04
N LYS A 52 29.09 12.99 -11.86
CA LYS A 52 29.84 13.09 -10.59
C LYS A 52 29.32 14.19 -9.65
N ARG A 53 28.29 14.93 -10.07
CA ARG A 53 27.73 16.05 -9.27
C ARG A 53 27.28 15.54 -7.91
N GLU A 54 27.84 16.05 -6.83
CA GLU A 54 27.44 15.69 -5.48
C GLU A 54 26.04 16.26 -5.16
N ILE A 55 25.26 15.50 -4.42
CA ILE A 55 24.00 15.94 -3.87
C ILE A 55 24.33 16.65 -2.56
N GLN A 56 24.17 17.96 -2.50
CA GLN A 56 24.58 18.81 -1.39
C GLN A 56 23.78 18.67 -0.08
N GLU A 57 22.82 17.75 -0.03
CA GLU A 57 22.04 17.52 1.18
C GLU A 57 22.20 16.07 1.62
N GLU A 58 22.55 15.88 2.87
CA GLU A 58 22.48 14.60 3.54
C GLU A 58 21.06 14.03 3.35
N ILE A 59 20.96 12.76 2.98
CA ILE A 59 19.69 12.05 3.04
C ILE A 59 19.36 12.01 4.53
N PRO A 60 18.36 12.74 5.01
CA PRO A 60 17.91 12.49 6.35
C PRO A 60 17.43 11.06 6.36
N SER A 61 18.08 10.20 7.11
CA SER A 61 17.51 8.96 7.58
C SER A 61 16.44 9.33 8.61
N ILE A 62 15.41 10.02 8.15
CA ILE A 62 14.24 10.25 8.97
C ILE A 62 13.47 8.95 8.84
N ILE A 63 13.68 8.10 9.82
CA ILE A 63 12.67 7.20 10.26
C ILE A 63 11.43 8.07 10.46
N ASN A 64 10.52 8.12 9.49
CA ASN A 64 9.16 8.52 9.75
C ASN A 64 8.58 7.41 10.61
N THR A 65 8.98 7.41 11.85
CA THR A 65 8.17 6.86 12.89
C THR A 65 6.91 7.72 12.88
N ASP A 66 5.91 7.26 12.13
CA ASP A 66 4.55 7.63 12.39
C ASP A 66 4.35 7.30 13.86
N MET A 67 4.69 8.34 14.69
CA MET A 67 4.40 8.45 16.09
C MET A 67 4.40 7.12 16.85
N GLY A 68 5.56 6.49 17.07
CA GLY A 68 5.74 5.59 18.20
C GLY A 68 4.69 4.48 18.40
N MET A 69 3.92 4.12 17.38
CA MET A 69 2.99 3.01 17.45
C MET A 69 3.76 1.71 17.25
N ASP A 70 3.84 0.91 18.28
CA ASP A 70 4.45 -0.41 18.22
C ASP A 70 3.44 -1.50 18.58
N PHE A 71 3.65 -2.69 18.05
CA PHE A 71 2.80 -3.84 18.39
C PHE A 71 2.87 -4.19 19.86
N SER A 72 3.96 -3.88 20.53
CA SER A 72 4.15 -4.04 21.97
C SER A 72 3.21 -3.18 22.82
N ASP A 73 2.65 -2.08 22.26
CA ASP A 73 1.70 -1.23 22.98
C ASP A 73 0.33 -1.91 23.21
N ILE A 74 0.10 -3.07 22.58
CA ILE A 74 -1.16 -3.79 22.73
C ILE A 74 -1.12 -4.60 24.02
N GLU A 75 -1.89 -4.17 25.02
CA GLU A 75 -2.04 -4.92 26.25
C GLU A 75 -3.10 -6.02 26.12
N GLY A 76 -2.80 -7.21 26.66
CA GLY A 76 -3.69 -8.37 26.57
C GLY A 76 -3.88 -8.88 25.15
N GLN A 77 -5.04 -9.46 24.85
CA GLN A 77 -5.42 -9.98 23.52
C GLN A 77 -4.43 -11.02 22.96
N GLU A 78 -3.86 -11.89 23.79
CA GLU A 78 -2.79 -12.83 23.42
C GLU A 78 -3.16 -13.71 22.22
N GLY A 79 -4.42 -14.16 22.13
CA GLY A 79 -4.91 -14.93 20.99
C GLY A 79 -4.90 -14.14 19.67
N ALA A 80 -5.32 -12.87 19.71
CA ALA A 80 -5.33 -11.99 18.56
C ALA A 80 -3.90 -11.59 18.14
N LYS A 81 -3.02 -11.32 19.12
CA LYS A 81 -1.60 -11.06 18.86
C LYS A 81 -0.94 -12.25 18.18
N ARG A 82 -1.16 -13.47 18.70
CA ARG A 82 -0.59 -14.68 18.11
C ARG A 82 -1.11 -14.93 16.68
N ALA A 83 -2.41 -14.70 16.44
CA ALA A 83 -2.98 -14.78 15.10
C ALA A 83 -2.35 -13.75 14.15
N ALA A 84 -2.12 -12.52 14.62
CA ALA A 84 -1.46 -11.47 13.85
C ALA A 84 -0.01 -11.82 13.50
N GLU A 85 0.79 -12.35 14.43
CA GLU A 85 2.16 -12.82 14.18
C GLU A 85 2.20 -13.92 13.11
N ILE A 86 1.30 -14.91 13.19
CA ILE A 86 1.20 -15.99 12.21
C ILE A 86 0.81 -15.42 10.84
N ALA A 87 -0.21 -14.56 10.82
CA ALA A 87 -0.70 -13.96 9.58
C ALA A 87 0.38 -13.12 8.88
N VAL A 88 1.11 -12.29 9.63
CA VAL A 88 2.19 -11.46 9.10
C VAL A 88 3.36 -12.31 8.62
N SER A 89 3.76 -13.34 9.38
CA SER A 89 4.89 -14.22 9.02
C SER A 89 4.67 -14.97 7.71
N GLY A 90 3.41 -15.34 7.42
CA GLY A 90 3.04 -16.03 6.18
C GLY A 90 2.42 -15.12 5.12
N PHE A 91 2.33 -13.81 5.38
CA PHE A 91 1.60 -12.86 4.53
C PHE A 91 0.15 -13.31 4.25
N HIS A 92 -0.51 -13.87 5.28
CA HIS A 92 -1.86 -14.37 5.22
C HIS A 92 -2.89 -13.29 5.50
N ASN A 93 -4.04 -13.38 4.87
CA ASN A 93 -5.16 -12.50 5.17
C ASN A 93 -5.68 -12.77 6.59
N LEU A 94 -6.19 -11.72 7.25
CA LEU A 94 -6.65 -11.77 8.64
C LEU A 94 -8.03 -11.13 8.76
N LEU A 95 -8.96 -11.86 9.38
CA LEU A 95 -10.27 -11.33 9.74
C LEU A 95 -10.41 -11.24 11.26
N LEU A 96 -10.66 -10.02 11.75
CA LEU A 96 -10.87 -9.71 13.15
C LEU A 96 -12.38 -9.56 13.43
N ILE A 97 -12.95 -10.48 14.21
CA ILE A 97 -14.35 -10.44 14.59
C ILE A 97 -14.44 -10.23 16.11
N GLY A 98 -15.21 -9.22 16.52
CA GLY A 98 -15.40 -8.96 17.94
C GLY A 98 -16.30 -7.74 18.21
N PRO A 99 -16.74 -7.55 19.46
CA PRO A 99 -17.55 -6.42 19.85
C PRO A 99 -16.87 -5.06 19.58
N PRO A 100 -17.63 -3.96 19.50
CA PRO A 100 -17.04 -2.63 19.42
C PRO A 100 -16.15 -2.35 20.63
N GLY A 101 -15.08 -1.59 20.44
CA GLY A 101 -14.13 -1.22 21.50
C GLY A 101 -13.12 -2.29 21.91
N THR A 102 -13.04 -3.44 21.22
CA THR A 102 -12.07 -4.52 21.55
C THR A 102 -10.67 -4.31 20.95
N GLY A 103 -10.39 -3.17 20.36
CA GLY A 103 -9.04 -2.86 19.86
C GLY A 103 -8.71 -3.42 18.47
N LYS A 104 -9.69 -3.90 17.68
CA LYS A 104 -9.47 -4.46 16.32
C LYS A 104 -8.69 -3.52 15.41
N THR A 105 -9.14 -2.27 15.32
CA THR A 105 -8.49 -1.22 14.51
C THR A 105 -7.09 -0.87 15.02
N MET A 106 -6.91 -0.88 16.36
CA MET A 106 -5.62 -0.63 17.00
C MET A 106 -4.62 -1.72 16.65
N LEU A 107 -5.03 -2.99 16.71
CA LEU A 107 -4.21 -4.14 16.32
C LEU A 107 -3.85 -4.08 14.84
N ALA A 108 -4.84 -3.82 13.96
CA ALA A 108 -4.62 -3.77 12.52
C ALA A 108 -3.58 -2.69 12.13
N ARG A 109 -3.66 -1.50 12.71
CA ARG A 109 -2.71 -0.40 12.45
C ARG A 109 -1.27 -0.72 12.83
N ARG A 110 -1.06 -1.65 13.76
CA ARG A 110 0.27 -2.06 14.23
C ARG A 110 0.85 -3.25 13.46
N LEU A 111 0.08 -3.89 12.57
CA LEU A 111 0.60 -5.01 11.76
C LEU A 111 1.88 -4.66 10.98
N PRO A 112 2.00 -3.47 10.34
CA PRO A 112 3.23 -3.13 9.63
C PRO A 112 4.48 -3.16 10.51
N THR A 113 4.38 -2.89 11.82
CA THR A 113 5.53 -2.83 12.73
C THR A 113 6.16 -4.20 13.01
N ILE A 114 5.39 -5.27 12.83
CA ILE A 114 5.87 -6.66 12.99
C ILE A 114 6.12 -7.37 11.67
N MET A 115 5.86 -6.70 10.53
CA MET A 115 6.16 -7.25 9.21
C MET A 115 7.67 -7.24 8.94
N PRO A 116 8.21 -8.23 8.20
CA PRO A 116 9.59 -8.19 7.74
C PRO A 116 9.88 -6.90 6.95
N GLY A 117 11.06 -6.32 7.13
CA GLY A 117 11.47 -5.12 6.38
C GLY A 117 11.39 -5.32 4.87
N LEU A 118 11.19 -4.25 4.13
CA LEU A 118 11.16 -4.28 2.65
C LEU A 118 12.55 -4.57 2.10
N GLY A 119 12.64 -5.49 1.14
CA GLY A 119 13.81 -5.66 0.30
C GLY A 119 14.01 -4.47 -0.65
N PHE A 120 15.22 -4.29 -1.18
CA PHE A 120 15.52 -3.14 -2.04
C PHE A 120 14.64 -3.06 -3.28
N GLU A 121 14.39 -4.19 -3.95
CA GLU A 121 13.51 -4.25 -5.15
C GLU A 121 12.06 -3.93 -4.77
N GLU A 122 11.57 -4.38 -3.60
CA GLU A 122 10.24 -4.03 -3.10
C GLU A 122 10.10 -2.52 -2.84
N LYS A 123 11.14 -1.90 -2.25
CA LYS A 123 11.20 -0.45 -2.05
C LYS A 123 11.12 0.32 -3.37
N LEU A 124 11.84 -0.12 -4.40
CA LEU A 124 11.79 0.49 -5.73
C LEU A 124 10.42 0.35 -6.40
N GLU A 125 9.80 -0.83 -6.28
CA GLU A 125 8.47 -1.09 -6.83
C GLU A 125 7.41 -0.19 -6.17
N LEU A 126 7.41 -0.10 -4.84
CA LEU A 126 6.55 0.81 -4.09
C LEU A 126 6.80 2.27 -4.46
N THR A 127 8.06 2.70 -4.49
CA THR A 127 8.42 4.07 -4.86
C THR A 127 7.87 4.43 -6.25
N ARG A 128 7.96 3.51 -7.22
CA ARG A 128 7.38 3.69 -8.54
C ARG A 128 5.86 3.88 -8.49
N ILE A 129 5.15 3.06 -7.70
CA ILE A 129 3.70 3.17 -7.54
C ILE A 129 3.32 4.53 -6.96
N TYR A 130 3.98 4.94 -5.86
CA TYR A 130 3.70 6.20 -5.18
C TYR A 130 4.10 7.42 -6.01
N SER A 131 5.15 7.32 -6.82
CA SER A 131 5.55 8.35 -7.79
C SER A 131 4.46 8.55 -8.86
N ILE A 132 3.94 7.47 -9.45
CA ILE A 132 2.84 7.51 -10.45
C ILE A 132 1.55 8.07 -9.83
N ALA A 133 1.28 7.75 -8.56
CA ALA A 133 0.14 8.29 -7.83
C ALA A 133 0.29 9.78 -7.48
N GLY A 134 1.52 10.33 -7.55
CA GLY A 134 1.84 11.69 -7.12
C GLY A 134 1.88 11.86 -5.61
N LEU A 135 2.13 10.77 -4.88
CA LEU A 135 2.17 10.71 -3.42
C LEU A 135 3.60 10.65 -2.85
N LEU A 136 4.61 10.62 -3.71
CA LEU A 136 6.00 10.64 -3.27
C LEU A 136 6.41 12.04 -2.84
N SER A 137 6.97 12.17 -1.63
CA SER A 137 7.53 13.42 -1.14
C SER A 137 8.94 13.66 -1.71
N ARG A 138 9.31 14.96 -1.91
CA ARG A 138 10.69 15.32 -2.27
C ARG A 138 11.68 15.04 -1.14
N GLU A 139 11.21 15.07 0.11
CA GLU A 139 12.01 14.80 1.30
C GLU A 139 12.25 13.29 1.48
N HIS A 140 11.27 12.47 1.07
CA HIS A 140 11.31 11.02 1.14
C HIS A 140 11.20 10.41 -0.25
N PRO A 141 12.32 10.33 -1.00
CA PRO A 141 12.31 9.88 -2.38
C PRO A 141 12.22 8.35 -2.52
N LEU A 142 12.27 7.61 -1.42
CA LEU A 142 12.18 6.16 -1.35
C LEU A 142 11.14 5.77 -0.31
N ILE A 143 10.24 4.86 -0.67
CA ILE A 143 9.34 4.20 0.28
C ILE A 143 10.12 3.06 0.93
N ASP A 144 10.38 3.15 2.20
CA ASP A 144 11.16 2.18 2.99
C ASP A 144 10.34 1.44 4.05
N GLU A 145 9.09 1.87 4.28
CA GLU A 145 8.12 1.23 5.17
C GLU A 145 7.01 0.53 4.40
N ARG A 146 6.46 -0.53 4.99
CA ARG A 146 5.31 -1.23 4.40
C ARG A 146 4.06 -0.37 4.49
N PRO A 147 3.35 -0.14 3.37
CA PRO A 147 2.15 0.68 3.37
C PRO A 147 1.04 0.09 4.25
N PHE A 148 0.35 0.97 4.95
CA PHE A 148 -0.93 0.68 5.59
C PHE A 148 -2.01 1.55 4.96
N ARG A 149 -2.94 0.92 4.24
CA ARG A 149 -4.04 1.62 3.56
C ARG A 149 -5.37 1.23 4.20
N SER A 150 -6.14 2.23 4.59
CA SER A 150 -7.43 2.04 5.26
C SER A 150 -8.50 2.90 4.60
N PRO A 151 -9.03 2.48 3.43
CA PRO A 151 -10.13 3.20 2.80
C PRO A 151 -11.37 3.17 3.68
N HIS A 152 -12.12 4.27 3.68
CA HIS A 152 -13.41 4.32 4.36
C HIS A 152 -14.45 3.49 3.59
N HIS A 153 -15.44 2.89 4.27
CA HIS A 153 -16.47 2.06 3.63
C HIS A 153 -17.32 2.81 2.59
N THR A 154 -17.38 4.16 2.67
CA THR A 154 -18.04 5.02 1.67
C THR A 154 -17.19 5.26 0.42
N SER A 155 -15.96 4.76 0.37
CA SER A 155 -15.09 4.93 -0.79
C SER A 155 -15.70 4.30 -2.04
N THR A 156 -15.61 4.99 -3.17
CA THR A 156 -16.13 4.47 -4.43
C THR A 156 -15.30 3.26 -4.91
N PRO A 157 -15.90 2.33 -5.65
CA PRO A 157 -15.17 1.23 -6.29
C PRO A 157 -13.95 1.70 -7.08
N GLN A 158 -14.06 2.86 -7.74
CA GLN A 158 -12.96 3.46 -8.49
C GLN A 158 -11.83 3.97 -7.59
N ALA A 159 -12.12 4.51 -6.41
CA ALA A 159 -11.08 4.91 -5.45
C ALA A 159 -10.32 3.68 -4.93
N ILE A 160 -11.03 2.57 -4.72
CA ILE A 160 -10.44 1.32 -4.23
C ILE A 160 -9.58 0.66 -5.31
N ALA A 161 -10.12 0.45 -6.51
CA ALA A 161 -9.42 -0.25 -7.59
C ALA A 161 -8.46 0.64 -8.38
N GLY A 162 -8.69 1.93 -8.42
CA GLY A 162 -8.00 2.85 -9.31
C GLY A 162 -8.77 3.08 -10.62
N GLY A 163 -8.24 3.93 -11.48
CA GLY A 163 -8.83 4.26 -12.76
C GLY A 163 -8.82 5.74 -13.11
N GLY A 164 -9.88 6.21 -13.75
CA GLY A 164 -9.97 7.57 -14.30
C GLY A 164 -9.67 7.63 -15.79
N ARG A 165 -9.70 8.83 -16.38
CA ARG A 165 -9.36 9.06 -17.81
C ARG A 165 -7.89 8.71 -18.07
N ASN A 166 -7.01 9.14 -17.17
CA ASN A 166 -5.63 8.70 -17.09
C ASN A 166 -5.56 7.74 -15.91
N PRO A 167 -5.45 6.42 -16.12
CA PRO A 167 -5.52 5.44 -15.05
C PRO A 167 -4.47 5.68 -13.98
N ARG A 168 -4.94 5.84 -12.74
CA ARG A 168 -4.09 6.01 -11.55
C ARG A 168 -4.27 4.83 -10.61
N PRO A 169 -3.22 4.49 -9.83
CA PRO A 169 -3.32 3.51 -8.77
C PRO A 169 -4.45 3.86 -7.77
N GLY A 170 -5.22 2.85 -7.36
CA GLY A 170 -6.18 2.94 -6.26
C GLY A 170 -5.61 2.41 -4.95
N GLU A 171 -6.45 2.36 -3.90
CA GLU A 171 -6.05 1.91 -2.56
C GLU A 171 -5.48 0.49 -2.55
N ILE A 172 -6.00 -0.41 -3.40
CA ILE A 172 -5.49 -1.78 -3.56
C ILE A 172 -4.02 -1.76 -4.01
N THR A 173 -3.69 -0.97 -5.03
CA THR A 173 -2.31 -0.84 -5.53
C THR A 173 -1.41 -0.10 -4.54
N LEU A 174 -1.93 0.93 -3.86
CA LEU A 174 -1.20 1.67 -2.83
C LEU A 174 -0.90 0.82 -1.59
N ALA A 175 -1.65 -0.27 -1.35
CA ALA A 175 -1.39 -1.24 -0.30
C ALA A 175 -0.37 -2.33 -0.69
N HIS A 176 0.14 -2.31 -1.93
CA HIS A 176 1.08 -3.32 -2.41
C HIS A 176 2.26 -3.52 -1.44
N LYS A 177 2.65 -4.80 -1.19
CA LYS A 177 3.67 -5.21 -0.21
C LYS A 177 3.42 -4.75 1.25
N GLY A 178 2.21 -4.31 1.54
CA GLY A 178 1.78 -3.84 2.85
C GLY A 178 0.42 -4.40 3.24
N VAL A 179 -0.35 -3.63 3.99
CA VAL A 179 -1.65 -4.01 4.54
C VAL A 179 -2.76 -3.15 3.93
N LEU A 180 -3.79 -3.81 3.38
CA LEU A 180 -5.07 -3.19 3.08
C LEU A 180 -6.03 -3.51 4.22
N PHE A 181 -6.41 -2.50 5.00
CA PHE A 181 -7.31 -2.65 6.12
C PHE A 181 -8.72 -2.18 5.79
N LEU A 182 -9.69 -3.08 5.95
CA LEU A 182 -11.12 -2.77 5.80
C LEU A 182 -11.79 -2.80 7.17
N ASP A 183 -11.96 -1.63 7.77
CA ASP A 183 -12.76 -1.52 8.98
C ASP A 183 -14.25 -1.57 8.65
N GLU A 184 -15.05 -2.18 9.53
CA GLU A 184 -16.48 -2.37 9.29
C GLU A 184 -16.76 -3.03 7.93
N MET A 185 -16.02 -4.09 7.56
CA MET A 185 -16.08 -4.74 6.25
C MET A 185 -17.50 -4.97 5.70
N PRO A 186 -18.53 -5.38 6.50
CA PRO A 186 -19.89 -5.57 5.99
C PRO A 186 -20.61 -4.28 5.55
N GLU A 187 -20.05 -3.09 5.86
CA GLU A 187 -20.63 -1.80 5.44
C GLU A 187 -20.09 -1.35 4.06
N PHE A 188 -19.06 -1.98 3.54
CA PHE A 188 -18.62 -1.74 2.16
C PHE A 188 -19.66 -2.21 1.15
N SER A 189 -19.77 -1.50 0.03
CA SER A 189 -20.61 -1.94 -1.07
C SER A 189 -20.16 -3.29 -1.59
N ARG A 190 -21.11 -4.13 -2.01
CA ARG A 190 -20.81 -5.44 -2.61
C ARG A 190 -19.88 -5.29 -3.82
N ALA A 191 -20.07 -4.25 -4.62
CA ALA A 191 -19.22 -3.96 -5.76
C ALA A 191 -17.77 -3.70 -5.34
N SER A 192 -17.54 -2.97 -4.24
CA SER A 192 -16.21 -2.71 -3.69
C SER A 192 -15.53 -3.99 -3.19
N LEU A 193 -16.26 -4.86 -2.51
CA LEU A 193 -15.72 -6.12 -2.00
C LEU A 193 -15.40 -7.11 -3.14
N GLU A 194 -16.23 -7.21 -4.17
CA GLU A 194 -15.97 -8.09 -5.31
C GLU A 194 -14.70 -7.69 -6.10
N LEU A 195 -14.31 -6.39 -6.08
CA LEU A 195 -13.08 -5.93 -6.71
C LEU A 195 -11.81 -6.49 -6.06
N LEU A 196 -11.88 -6.95 -4.82
CA LEU A 196 -10.72 -7.52 -4.12
C LEU A 196 -10.39 -8.94 -4.56
N ARG A 197 -11.35 -9.69 -5.12
CA ARG A 197 -11.18 -11.12 -5.44
C ARG A 197 -10.02 -11.36 -6.40
N GLN A 198 -10.04 -10.71 -7.55
CA GLN A 198 -8.99 -10.88 -8.54
C GLN A 198 -7.60 -10.50 -7.99
N PRO A 199 -7.41 -9.30 -7.38
CA PRO A 199 -6.10 -8.96 -6.81
C PRO A 199 -5.60 -9.91 -5.71
N MET A 200 -6.50 -10.48 -4.91
CA MET A 200 -6.11 -11.45 -3.87
C MET A 200 -5.59 -12.77 -4.46
N GLU A 201 -6.09 -13.17 -5.62
CA GLU A 201 -5.66 -14.39 -6.33
C GLU A 201 -4.45 -14.13 -7.23
N ASP A 202 -4.56 -13.13 -8.12
CA ASP A 202 -3.60 -12.87 -9.20
C ASP A 202 -2.47 -11.92 -8.80
N LYS A 203 -2.55 -11.24 -7.65
CA LYS A 203 -1.59 -10.21 -7.19
C LYS A 203 -1.49 -9.01 -8.15
N VAL A 204 -2.46 -8.84 -9.02
CA VAL A 204 -2.52 -7.78 -10.05
C VAL A 204 -3.96 -7.30 -10.16
N ILE A 205 -4.13 -5.99 -10.32
CA ILE A 205 -5.41 -5.40 -10.70
C ILE A 205 -5.35 -4.92 -12.15
N GLN A 206 -6.34 -5.30 -12.95
CA GLN A 206 -6.44 -4.90 -14.35
C GLN A 206 -7.50 -3.83 -14.54
N ILE A 207 -7.13 -2.74 -15.19
CA ILE A 207 -8.04 -1.64 -15.52
C ILE A 207 -8.14 -1.53 -17.03
N ALA A 208 -9.23 -2.03 -17.60
CA ALA A 208 -9.53 -1.90 -19.02
C ALA A 208 -10.11 -0.51 -19.36
N ARG A 209 -9.60 0.12 -20.39
CA ARG A 209 -10.08 1.39 -20.94
C ARG A 209 -10.06 1.32 -22.46
N ALA A 210 -10.74 2.26 -23.13
CA ALA A 210 -10.69 2.36 -24.59
C ALA A 210 -9.25 2.56 -25.12
N SER A 211 -8.37 3.17 -24.32
CA SER A 211 -6.95 3.39 -24.64
C SER A 211 -6.06 2.19 -24.39
N GLY A 212 -6.56 1.10 -23.79
CA GLY A 212 -5.79 -0.11 -23.49
C GLY A 212 -6.06 -0.68 -22.11
N THR A 213 -5.38 -1.78 -21.81
CA THR A 213 -5.43 -2.44 -20.50
C THR A 213 -4.20 -2.05 -19.68
N TYR A 214 -4.42 -1.61 -18.47
CA TYR A 214 -3.39 -1.22 -17.53
C TYR A 214 -3.35 -2.22 -16.38
N ASN A 215 -2.17 -2.76 -16.09
CA ASN A 215 -1.94 -3.70 -15.02
C ASN A 215 -1.17 -3.00 -13.89
N PHE A 216 -1.72 -3.03 -12.69
CA PHE A 216 -1.07 -2.52 -11.49
C PHE A 216 -0.80 -3.67 -10.52
N PRO A 217 0.38 -3.72 -9.89
CA PRO A 217 0.67 -4.73 -8.88
C PRO A 217 -0.21 -4.55 -7.65
N ALA A 218 -0.63 -5.66 -7.05
CA ALA A 218 -1.60 -5.68 -5.96
C ALA A 218 -1.36 -6.85 -4.98
N ASP A 219 -0.08 -7.10 -4.66
CA ASP A 219 0.30 -8.11 -3.67
C ASP A 219 0.28 -7.49 -2.27
N PHE A 220 -0.83 -7.62 -1.57
CA PHE A 220 -1.09 -7.05 -0.26
C PHE A 220 -1.65 -8.09 0.70
N MET A 221 -1.48 -7.87 1.99
CA MET A 221 -2.16 -8.61 3.05
C MET A 221 -3.50 -7.91 3.32
N LEU A 222 -4.61 -8.62 3.14
CA LEU A 222 -5.92 -8.11 3.55
C LEU A 222 -6.09 -8.32 5.06
N CYS A 223 -6.28 -7.23 5.79
CA CYS A 223 -6.77 -7.26 7.16
C CYS A 223 -8.18 -6.66 7.17
N ALA A 224 -9.16 -7.40 7.67
CA ALA A 224 -10.51 -6.90 7.78
C ALA A 224 -11.00 -6.96 9.23
N ALA A 225 -11.82 -5.99 9.62
CA ALA A 225 -12.47 -5.99 10.91
C ALA A 225 -13.99 -5.90 10.74
N MET A 226 -14.70 -6.63 11.59
CA MET A 226 -16.15 -6.58 11.62
C MET A 226 -16.69 -6.87 13.03
N ASN A 227 -17.93 -6.49 13.24
CA ASN A 227 -18.68 -6.93 14.41
C ASN A 227 -19.33 -8.29 14.14
N PRO A 228 -19.66 -9.08 15.17
CA PRO A 228 -20.29 -10.38 14.98
C PRO A 228 -21.77 -10.31 14.55
N CYS A 229 -22.40 -9.14 14.69
CA CYS A 229 -23.79 -8.88 14.31
C CYS A 229 -24.04 -7.36 14.22
N PRO A 230 -25.18 -6.87 13.73
CA PRO A 230 -25.48 -5.44 13.65
C PRO A 230 -25.33 -4.67 14.97
N CYS A 231 -25.78 -5.25 16.11
CA CYS A 231 -25.62 -4.60 17.41
C CYS A 231 -24.21 -4.79 18.02
N GLY A 232 -23.40 -5.72 17.50
CA GLY A 232 -22.02 -5.96 17.89
C GLY A 232 -21.81 -6.94 19.06
N TYR A 233 -22.84 -7.50 19.65
CA TYR A 233 -22.72 -8.24 20.92
C TYR A 233 -22.97 -9.73 20.84
N TYR A 234 -23.31 -10.29 19.68
CA TYR A 234 -23.45 -11.75 19.52
C TYR A 234 -22.08 -12.42 19.82
N PRO A 235 -22.00 -13.57 20.52
CA PRO A 235 -23.10 -14.43 21.00
C PRO A 235 -23.65 -14.11 22.42
N ASP A 236 -23.28 -12.98 23.03
CA ASP A 236 -23.80 -12.61 24.35
C ASP A 236 -25.31 -12.27 24.26
N LEU A 237 -26.14 -13.25 24.58
CA LEU A 237 -27.59 -13.11 24.52
C LEU A 237 -28.18 -12.08 25.51
N ASN A 238 -27.41 -11.69 26.56
CA ASN A 238 -27.87 -10.66 27.49
C ASN A 238 -27.71 -9.24 26.90
N ARG A 239 -26.80 -9.08 25.95
CA ARG A 239 -26.51 -7.79 25.30
C ARG A 239 -26.96 -7.72 23.85
N CYS A 240 -27.01 -8.88 23.18
CA CYS A 240 -27.40 -8.95 21.77
C CYS A 240 -28.92 -8.84 21.60
N THR A 241 -29.35 -7.87 20.84
CA THR A 241 -30.78 -7.64 20.51
C THR A 241 -31.15 -8.14 19.11
N CYS A 242 -30.21 -8.70 18.38
CA CYS A 242 -30.42 -9.14 16.99
C CYS A 242 -31.14 -10.48 16.91
N THR A 243 -32.05 -10.61 15.97
CA THR A 243 -32.65 -11.87 15.59
C THR A 243 -31.67 -12.75 14.80
N ALA A 244 -31.89 -14.05 14.76
CA ALA A 244 -31.07 -14.97 13.97
C ALA A 244 -31.04 -14.60 12.47
N GLY A 245 -32.16 -14.09 11.94
CA GLY A 245 -32.25 -13.63 10.55
C GLY A 245 -31.36 -12.41 10.28
N GLU A 246 -31.36 -11.42 11.19
CA GLU A 246 -30.50 -10.24 11.07
C GLU A 246 -29.02 -10.61 11.13
N ILE A 247 -28.62 -11.52 12.03
CA ILE A 247 -27.25 -12.01 12.13
C ILE A 247 -26.83 -12.68 10.83
N THR A 248 -27.66 -13.61 10.31
CA THR A 248 -27.41 -14.33 9.07
C THR A 248 -27.32 -13.39 7.88
N HIS A 249 -28.20 -12.38 7.80
CA HIS A 249 -28.17 -11.38 6.74
C HIS A 249 -26.91 -10.52 6.81
N TYR A 250 -26.52 -10.09 8.00
CA TYR A 250 -25.33 -9.28 8.22
C TYR A 250 -24.04 -10.02 7.82
N MET A 251 -23.88 -11.26 8.28
CA MET A 251 -22.75 -12.12 7.92
C MET A 251 -22.73 -12.45 6.41
N GLY A 252 -23.92 -12.60 5.81
CA GLY A 252 -24.08 -12.89 4.38
C GLY A 252 -23.72 -11.73 3.44
N LYS A 253 -23.47 -10.51 3.94
CA LYS A 253 -22.95 -9.41 3.14
C LYS A 253 -21.54 -9.70 2.60
N ILE A 254 -20.77 -10.52 3.29
CA ILE A 254 -19.43 -10.94 2.86
C ILE A 254 -19.57 -12.24 2.07
N SER A 255 -19.06 -12.23 0.85
CA SER A 255 -19.09 -13.44 0.01
C SER A 255 -18.12 -14.50 0.54
N ARG A 256 -18.52 -15.78 0.49
CA ARG A 256 -17.68 -16.91 0.95
C ARG A 256 -16.25 -16.93 0.37
N PRO A 257 -16.02 -16.57 -0.90
CA PRO A 257 -14.65 -16.51 -1.45
C PRO A 257 -13.74 -15.45 -0.83
N LEU A 258 -14.29 -14.52 -0.04
CA LEU A 258 -13.49 -13.50 0.67
C LEU A 258 -13.20 -13.90 2.13
N LEU A 259 -13.82 -14.97 2.60
CA LEU A 259 -13.60 -15.59 3.92
C LEU A 259 -12.70 -16.81 3.80
#